data_95c08bfbea9f295883d096535e569495
#
_entry.id   95c08bfbea9f295883d096535e569495
#
_cell.length_a   1.000
_cell.length_b   1.000
_cell.length_c   1.000
_cell.angle_alpha   90.00
_cell.angle_beta   90.00
_cell.angle_gamma   90.00
#
_symmetry.space_group_name_H-M   'P 1'
#
loop_
_entity.id
_entity.type
_entity.pdbx_description
1 polymer ?
#
loop_
_entity_poly.entity_id
_entity_poly.type
_entity_poly.pdbx_seq_one_letter_code
_entity_poly.pdbx_strand_id
1 'polypeptide(L)'
;KGSIVISAPLIFQKSKTLEIFDTIGMNTELIIFSSDLLVIIFVLLSILSSFIIVSSVRNLYALVLVLDLMAILVLNYFLQPLLAFTLYFCFLHSIRHSISLMYELDKNLTKSIPIFFKKSLPLTLLTGVLFVIIFILLMSEYDVSNSINKVVFIGLAALTLPHITLEYILEKKAEI
;
A
#
# COMPACT_ATOMS: atom_id res chain seq x y z
N LYS A 1 -10.55 3.16 -2.26
CA LYS A 1 -9.18 3.23 -2.78
C LYS A 1 -8.40 1.93 -2.60
N GLY A 2 -8.37 1.34 -1.41
CA GLY A 2 -7.56 0.14 -1.13
C GLY A 2 -7.89 -1.06 -2.01
N SER A 3 -9.15 -1.25 -2.38
CA SER A 3 -9.57 -2.37 -3.22
C SER A 3 -8.95 -2.37 -4.61
N ILE A 4 -8.72 -1.21 -5.22
CA ILE A 4 -8.15 -1.14 -6.58
C ILE A 4 -6.67 -1.53 -6.61
N VAL A 5 -5.93 -1.35 -5.53
CA VAL A 5 -4.52 -1.77 -5.43
C VAL A 5 -4.39 -3.28 -5.58
N ILE A 6 -5.41 -4.03 -5.10
CA ILE A 6 -5.46 -5.50 -5.21
C ILE A 6 -6.11 -5.94 -6.52
N SER A 7 -7.17 -5.25 -6.96
CA SER A 7 -7.92 -5.67 -8.16
C SER A 7 -7.23 -5.30 -9.47
N ALA A 8 -6.50 -4.18 -9.54
CA ALA A 8 -5.81 -3.79 -10.76
C ALA A 8 -4.77 -4.83 -11.26
N PRO A 9 -3.85 -5.35 -10.43
CA PRO A 9 -2.94 -6.40 -10.88
C PRO A 9 -3.66 -7.69 -11.28
N LEU A 10 -4.78 -8.04 -10.64
CA LEU A 10 -5.59 -9.20 -11.03
C LEU A 10 -6.27 -9.02 -12.41
N ILE A 11 -6.58 -7.79 -12.81
CA ILE A 11 -7.15 -7.50 -14.15
C ILE A 11 -6.07 -7.58 -15.21
N PHE A 12 -4.94 -6.88 -15.01
CA PHE A 12 -3.94 -6.71 -16.07
C PHE A 12 -2.93 -7.86 -16.15
N GLN A 13 -2.61 -8.50 -15.01
CA GLN A 13 -1.56 -9.52 -14.93
C GLN A 13 -1.94 -10.66 -13.97
N LYS A 14 -3.11 -11.28 -14.19
CA LYS A 14 -3.71 -12.31 -13.32
C LYS A 14 -2.74 -13.44 -12.97
N SER A 15 -2.05 -14.02 -13.97
CA SER A 15 -1.15 -15.15 -13.75
C SER A 15 0.02 -14.82 -12.79
N LYS A 16 0.68 -13.68 -13.00
CA LYS A 16 1.78 -13.23 -12.13
C LYS A 16 1.31 -12.85 -10.74
N THR A 17 0.11 -12.28 -10.63
CA THR A 17 -0.48 -11.92 -9.35
C THR A 17 -0.84 -13.14 -8.54
N LEU A 18 -1.39 -14.19 -9.18
CA LEU A 18 -1.68 -15.46 -8.53
C LEU A 18 -0.40 -16.19 -8.09
N GLU A 19 0.66 -16.14 -8.89
CA GLU A 19 1.98 -16.67 -8.51
C GLU A 19 2.53 -16.01 -7.24
N ILE A 20 2.37 -14.68 -7.10
CA ILE A 20 2.74 -13.96 -5.88
C ILE A 20 1.89 -14.44 -4.69
N PHE A 21 0.58 -14.59 -4.88
CA PHE A 21 -0.32 -15.07 -3.82
C PHE A 21 0.00 -16.50 -3.36
N ASP A 22 0.33 -17.38 -4.30
CA ASP A 22 0.79 -18.75 -4.00
C ASP A 22 2.09 -18.72 -3.18
N THR A 23 3.04 -17.87 -3.57
CA THR A 23 4.31 -17.69 -2.85
C THR A 23 4.11 -17.28 -1.39
N ILE A 24 3.08 -16.47 -1.08
CA ILE A 24 2.75 -16.06 0.29
C ILE A 24 1.92 -17.13 1.05
N GLY A 25 1.58 -18.24 0.40
CA GLY A 25 0.84 -19.35 1.00
C GLY A 25 -0.68 -19.18 0.97
N MET A 26 -1.21 -18.31 0.09
CA MET A 26 -2.65 -18.19 -0.11
C MET A 26 -3.16 -19.34 -1.00
N ASN A 27 -4.33 -19.90 -0.69
CA ASN A 27 -4.94 -20.93 -1.53
C ASN A 27 -5.45 -20.31 -2.84
N THR A 28 -4.66 -20.45 -3.90
CA THR A 28 -4.94 -19.86 -5.22
C THR A 28 -6.13 -20.49 -5.92
N GLU A 29 -6.50 -21.76 -5.62
CA GLU A 29 -7.68 -22.42 -6.22
C GLU A 29 -8.98 -21.70 -5.85
N LEU A 30 -9.13 -21.32 -4.57
CA LEU A 30 -10.28 -20.53 -4.09
C LEU A 30 -10.30 -19.14 -4.73
N ILE A 31 -9.13 -18.54 -4.91
CA ILE A 31 -9.00 -17.23 -5.53
C ILE A 31 -9.33 -17.29 -7.02
N ILE A 32 -8.90 -18.33 -7.73
CA ILE A 32 -9.20 -18.51 -9.16
C ILE A 32 -10.71 -18.66 -9.38
N PHE A 33 -11.38 -19.49 -8.56
CA PHE A 33 -12.82 -19.72 -8.68
C PHE A 33 -13.66 -18.46 -8.40
N SER A 34 -13.24 -17.66 -7.43
CA SER A 34 -13.97 -16.45 -7.04
C SER A 34 -13.43 -15.17 -7.68
N SER A 35 -12.26 -15.22 -8.36
CA SER A 35 -11.50 -14.03 -8.72
C SER A 35 -12.23 -13.08 -9.66
N ASP A 36 -12.89 -13.61 -10.69
CA ASP A 36 -13.49 -12.75 -11.72
C ASP A 36 -14.68 -11.96 -11.16
N LEU A 37 -15.52 -12.60 -10.35
CA LEU A 37 -16.64 -11.94 -9.68
C LEU A 37 -16.16 -10.95 -8.62
N LEU A 38 -15.21 -11.34 -7.79
CA LEU A 38 -14.64 -10.48 -6.75
C LEU A 38 -13.90 -9.28 -7.35
N VAL A 39 -13.13 -9.47 -8.42
CA VAL A 39 -12.44 -8.38 -9.11
C VAL A 39 -13.46 -7.38 -9.67
N ILE A 40 -14.53 -7.84 -10.32
CA ILE A 40 -15.60 -6.97 -10.83
C ILE A 40 -16.26 -6.20 -9.68
N ILE A 41 -16.59 -6.86 -8.57
CA ILE A 41 -17.18 -6.21 -7.39
C ILE A 41 -16.24 -5.15 -6.83
N PHE A 42 -14.95 -5.43 -6.65
CA PHE A 42 -13.98 -4.47 -6.11
C PHE A 42 -13.76 -3.28 -7.04
N VAL A 43 -13.76 -3.49 -8.35
CA VAL A 43 -13.67 -2.39 -9.33
C VAL A 43 -14.92 -1.52 -9.29
N LEU A 44 -16.11 -2.13 -9.29
CA LEU A 44 -17.36 -1.38 -9.20
C LEU A 44 -17.44 -0.58 -7.89
N LEU A 45 -17.09 -1.17 -6.76
CA LEU A 45 -17.03 -0.48 -5.47
C LEU A 45 -16.03 0.68 -5.49
N SER A 46 -14.88 0.49 -6.14
CA SER A 46 -13.84 1.51 -6.27
C SER A 46 -14.30 2.69 -7.13
N ILE A 47 -14.97 2.40 -8.25
CA ILE A 47 -15.53 3.42 -9.14
C ILE A 47 -16.68 4.17 -8.45
N LEU A 48 -17.61 3.45 -7.82
CA LEU A 48 -18.74 4.04 -7.11
C LEU A 48 -18.27 4.94 -5.96
N SER A 49 -17.35 4.45 -5.12
CA SER A 49 -16.79 5.24 -4.03
C SER A 49 -16.06 6.50 -4.53
N SER A 50 -15.32 6.38 -5.62
CA SER A 50 -14.62 7.51 -6.24
C SER A 50 -15.63 8.54 -6.80
N PHE A 51 -16.69 8.07 -7.43
CA PHE A 51 -17.74 8.95 -7.96
C PHE A 51 -18.48 9.70 -6.85
N ILE A 52 -18.82 9.02 -5.75
CA ILE A 52 -19.47 9.63 -4.58
C ILE A 52 -18.57 10.72 -3.98
N ILE A 53 -17.27 10.44 -3.81
CA ILE A 53 -16.32 11.40 -3.25
C ILE A 53 -16.15 12.60 -4.19
N VAL A 54 -15.96 12.38 -5.49
CA VAL A 54 -15.81 13.45 -6.49
C VAL A 54 -17.05 14.32 -6.58
N SER A 55 -18.25 13.75 -6.45
CA SER A 55 -19.51 14.50 -6.47
C SER A 55 -19.74 15.30 -5.18
N SER A 56 -19.27 14.80 -4.03
CA SER A 56 -19.41 15.46 -2.72
C SER A 56 -18.34 16.52 -2.44
N VAL A 57 -17.13 16.35 -2.96
CA VAL A 57 -15.98 17.21 -2.65
C VAL A 57 -15.50 17.91 -3.91
N ARG A 58 -15.94 19.16 -4.11
CA ARG A 58 -15.56 20.00 -5.25
C ARG A 58 -14.19 20.66 -5.09
N ASN A 59 -13.16 19.90 -4.62
CA ASN A 59 -11.85 20.42 -4.26
C ASN A 59 -10.70 19.63 -4.89
N LEU A 60 -9.49 20.17 -4.74
CA LEU A 60 -8.21 19.60 -5.14
C LEU A 60 -8.04 18.12 -4.71
N TYR A 61 -8.66 17.72 -3.60
CA TYR A 61 -8.69 16.33 -3.12
C TYR A 61 -9.33 15.33 -4.09
N ALA A 62 -10.39 15.75 -4.80
CA ALA A 62 -11.03 14.91 -5.81
C ALA A 62 -10.08 14.65 -6.99
N LEU A 63 -9.36 15.68 -7.43
CA LEU A 63 -8.34 15.56 -8.48
C LEU A 63 -7.22 14.60 -8.06
N VAL A 64 -6.68 14.74 -6.86
CA VAL A 64 -5.63 13.85 -6.33
C VAL A 64 -6.11 12.41 -6.28
N LEU A 65 -7.37 12.17 -5.91
CA LEU A 65 -7.97 10.84 -5.85
C LEU A 65 -8.07 10.19 -7.23
N VAL A 66 -8.48 10.97 -8.23
CA VAL A 66 -8.53 10.50 -9.63
C VAL A 66 -7.13 10.22 -10.16
N LEU A 67 -6.16 11.10 -9.89
CA LEU A 67 -4.77 10.90 -10.30
C LEU A 67 -4.16 9.63 -9.66
N ASP A 68 -4.46 9.35 -8.40
CA ASP A 68 -4.03 8.11 -7.74
C ASP A 68 -4.60 6.87 -8.41
N LEU A 69 -5.90 6.90 -8.71
CA LEU A 69 -6.58 5.80 -9.38
C LEU A 69 -5.96 5.54 -10.76
N MET A 70 -5.77 6.60 -11.53
CA MET A 70 -5.12 6.53 -12.85
C MET A 70 -3.68 6.02 -12.73
N ALA A 71 -2.92 6.51 -11.77
CA ALA A 71 -1.54 6.04 -11.53
C ALA A 71 -1.49 4.54 -11.24
N ILE A 72 -2.38 4.01 -10.37
CA ILE A 72 -2.45 2.57 -10.08
C ILE A 72 -2.75 1.77 -11.35
N LEU A 73 -3.73 2.20 -12.15
CA LEU A 73 -4.11 1.50 -13.39
C LEU A 73 -2.96 1.51 -14.41
N VAL A 74 -2.35 2.67 -14.65
CA VAL A 74 -1.22 2.82 -15.58
C VAL A 74 -0.01 1.99 -15.13
N LEU A 75 0.34 2.04 -13.85
CA LEU A 75 1.47 1.26 -13.33
C LEU A 75 1.23 -0.24 -13.52
N ASN A 76 0.03 -0.76 -13.21
CA ASN A 76 -0.27 -2.18 -13.36
C ASN A 76 -0.44 -2.62 -14.82
N TYR A 77 -0.74 -1.70 -15.73
CA TYR A 77 -0.77 -2.00 -17.16
C TYR A 77 0.63 -2.19 -17.75
N PHE A 78 1.59 -1.33 -17.37
CA PHE A 78 2.94 -1.33 -17.96
C PHE A 78 3.96 -2.16 -17.17
N LEU A 79 3.79 -2.31 -15.85
CA LEU A 79 4.79 -2.90 -14.97
C LEU A 79 4.29 -4.20 -14.34
N GLN A 80 5.24 -5.06 -13.96
CA GLN A 80 4.92 -6.26 -13.18
C GLN A 80 4.24 -5.90 -11.85
N PRO A 81 3.34 -6.75 -11.30
CA PRO A 81 2.55 -6.44 -10.12
C PRO A 81 3.37 -5.99 -8.91
N LEU A 82 4.47 -6.68 -8.62
CA LEU A 82 5.34 -6.33 -7.50
C LEU A 82 5.99 -4.95 -7.69
N LEU A 83 6.46 -4.64 -8.90
CA LEU A 83 7.10 -3.35 -9.21
C LEU A 83 6.07 -2.22 -9.20
N ALA A 84 4.89 -2.44 -9.79
CA ALA A 84 3.79 -1.48 -9.78
C ALA A 84 3.35 -1.15 -8.35
N PHE A 85 3.19 -2.17 -7.51
CA PHE A 85 2.86 -2.03 -6.09
C PHE A 85 3.94 -1.25 -5.34
N THR A 86 5.21 -1.60 -5.53
CA THR A 86 6.33 -0.93 -4.86
C THR A 86 6.42 0.54 -5.24
N LEU A 87 6.31 0.88 -6.53
CA LEU A 87 6.33 2.26 -6.99
C LEU A 87 5.15 3.06 -6.45
N TYR A 88 3.94 2.50 -6.50
CA TYR A 88 2.78 3.16 -5.94
C TYR A 88 2.92 3.39 -4.43
N PHE A 89 3.27 2.33 -3.69
CA PHE A 89 3.30 2.37 -2.23
C PHE A 89 4.44 3.23 -1.70
N CYS A 90 5.67 3.05 -2.19
CA CYS A 90 6.84 3.78 -1.70
C CYS A 90 6.88 5.24 -2.16
N PHE A 91 6.52 5.53 -3.40
CA PHE A 91 6.64 6.90 -3.93
C PHE A 91 5.34 7.69 -3.81
N LEU A 92 4.21 7.18 -4.29
CA LEU A 92 2.98 7.95 -4.31
C LEU A 92 2.29 7.99 -2.94
N HIS A 93 2.12 6.84 -2.30
CA HIS A 93 1.42 6.76 -1.02
C HIS A 93 2.30 7.25 0.14
N SER A 94 3.50 6.70 0.29
CA SER A 94 4.38 6.96 1.42
C SER A 94 4.90 8.40 1.46
N ILE A 95 5.33 8.98 0.32
CA ILE A 95 5.81 10.36 0.28
C ILE A 95 4.68 11.32 0.64
N ARG A 96 3.48 11.12 0.10
CA ARG A 96 2.33 11.97 0.43
C ARG A 96 1.96 11.89 1.90
N HIS A 97 1.92 10.69 2.46
CA HIS A 97 1.65 10.51 3.89
C HIS A 97 2.72 11.18 4.75
N SER A 98 4.00 11.04 4.39
CA SER A 98 5.11 11.71 5.08
C SER A 98 4.99 13.24 5.03
N ILE A 99 4.61 13.81 3.87
CA ILE A 99 4.39 15.26 3.74
C ILE A 99 3.22 15.70 4.65
N SER A 100 2.12 14.96 4.68
CA SER A 100 0.99 15.26 5.57
C SER A 100 1.41 15.29 7.03
N LEU A 101 2.15 14.27 7.49
CA LEU A 101 2.68 14.21 8.86
C LEU A 101 3.65 15.37 9.17
N MET A 102 4.47 15.78 8.20
CA MET A 102 5.35 16.94 8.39
C MET A 102 4.54 18.23 8.60
N TYR A 103 3.45 18.43 7.87
CA TYR A 103 2.56 19.59 8.06
C TYR A 103 1.85 19.60 9.42
N GLU A 104 1.54 18.41 9.98
CA GLU A 104 0.99 18.29 11.32
C GLU A 104 2.02 18.64 12.41
N LEU A 105 3.30 18.33 12.18
CA LEU A 105 4.37 18.65 13.13
C LEU A 105 4.70 20.14 13.18
N ASP A 106 4.79 20.80 12.03
CA ASP A 106 4.97 22.24 11.88
C ASP A 106 4.48 22.68 10.49
N LYS A 107 3.71 23.76 10.44
CA LYS A 107 3.23 24.36 9.17
C LYS A 107 4.37 24.81 8.26
N ASN A 108 5.57 25.02 8.82
CA ASN A 108 6.77 25.37 8.07
C ASN A 108 7.59 24.10 7.77
N LEU A 109 7.52 23.65 6.50
CA LEU A 109 8.19 22.43 6.04
C LEU A 109 9.69 22.40 6.34
N THR A 110 10.40 23.53 6.25
CA THR A 110 11.85 23.57 6.51
C THR A 110 12.20 23.24 7.96
N LYS A 111 11.30 23.54 8.90
CA LYS A 111 11.45 23.19 10.31
C LYS A 111 10.93 21.79 10.63
N SER A 112 9.88 21.36 9.98
CA SER A 112 9.27 20.04 10.24
C SER A 112 10.11 18.88 9.71
N ILE A 113 10.84 19.04 8.60
CA ILE A 113 11.70 18.01 8.02
C ILE A 113 12.68 17.40 9.05
N PRO A 114 13.55 18.17 9.71
CA PRO A 114 14.52 17.59 10.66
C PRO A 114 13.82 16.95 11.87
N ILE A 115 12.70 17.50 12.32
CA ILE A 115 11.91 16.93 13.42
C ILE A 115 11.33 15.58 13.01
N PHE A 116 10.75 15.50 11.80
CA PHE A 116 10.21 14.27 11.24
C PHE A 116 11.29 13.18 11.13
N PHE A 117 12.43 13.50 10.52
CA PHE A 117 13.51 12.53 10.37
C PHE A 117 14.04 12.07 11.74
N LYS A 118 14.23 12.96 12.70
CA LYS A 118 14.68 12.58 14.04
C LYS A 118 13.73 11.63 14.75
N LYS A 119 12.42 11.78 14.53
CA LYS A 119 11.39 10.91 15.14
C LYS A 119 11.21 9.60 14.39
N SER A 120 11.23 9.61 13.04
CA SER A 120 10.98 8.43 12.23
C SER A 120 12.20 7.53 12.03
N LEU A 121 13.41 8.08 11.99
CA LEU A 121 14.64 7.36 11.69
C LEU A 121 14.89 6.15 12.62
N PRO A 122 14.78 6.26 13.96
CA PRO A 122 15.04 5.11 14.83
C PRO A 122 14.05 3.95 14.57
N LEU A 123 12.77 4.26 14.32
CA LEU A 123 11.79 3.25 14.02
C LEU A 123 12.03 2.62 12.63
N THR A 124 12.38 3.43 11.65
CA THR A 124 12.72 2.97 10.30
C THR A 124 13.96 2.07 10.30
N LEU A 125 14.98 2.43 11.06
CA LEU A 125 16.18 1.58 11.21
C LEU A 125 15.84 0.26 11.89
N LEU A 126 15.05 0.30 12.97
CA LEU A 126 14.62 -0.92 13.66
C LEU A 126 13.84 -1.86 12.74
N THR A 127 12.86 -1.34 12.00
CA THR A 127 12.08 -2.15 11.05
C THR A 127 12.95 -2.66 9.90
N GLY A 128 13.88 -1.86 9.39
CA GLY A 128 14.83 -2.28 8.36
C GLY A 128 15.72 -3.43 8.82
N VAL A 129 16.27 -3.35 10.04
CA VAL A 129 17.07 -4.42 10.63
C VAL A 129 16.24 -5.70 10.79
N LEU A 130 15.02 -5.61 11.28
CA LEU A 130 14.11 -6.75 11.40
C LEU A 130 13.81 -7.40 10.04
N PHE A 131 13.58 -6.60 9.00
CA PHE A 131 13.37 -7.12 7.65
C PHE A 131 14.60 -7.88 7.11
N VAL A 132 15.80 -7.35 7.33
CA VAL A 132 17.04 -8.02 6.94
C VAL A 132 17.21 -9.35 7.69
N ILE A 133 16.95 -9.39 8.99
CA ILE A 133 17.03 -10.62 9.78
C ILE A 133 16.04 -11.66 9.26
N ILE A 134 14.77 -11.29 9.08
CA ILE A 134 13.72 -12.19 8.57
C ILE A 134 14.09 -12.69 7.16
N PHE A 135 14.61 -11.81 6.29
CA PHE A 135 15.05 -12.18 4.95
C PHE A 135 16.15 -13.25 4.97
N ILE A 136 17.17 -13.06 5.82
CA ILE A 136 18.27 -14.03 5.96
C ILE A 136 17.73 -15.38 6.48
N LEU A 137 16.79 -15.37 7.44
CA LEU A 137 16.17 -16.59 7.95
C LEU A 137 15.36 -17.30 6.86
N LEU A 138 14.61 -16.57 6.03
CA LEU A 138 13.82 -17.15 4.94
C LEU A 138 14.68 -17.71 3.82
N MET A 139 15.84 -17.13 3.55
CA MET A 139 16.79 -17.65 2.55
C MET A 139 17.33 -19.05 2.88
N SER A 140 17.20 -19.52 4.12
CA SER A 140 17.56 -20.90 4.48
C SER A 140 16.56 -21.95 3.97
N GLU A 141 15.30 -21.54 3.71
CA GLU A 141 14.21 -22.43 3.32
C GLU A 141 13.68 -22.17 1.90
N TYR A 142 13.83 -20.94 1.43
CA TYR A 142 13.27 -20.47 0.14
C TYR A 142 14.35 -19.81 -0.70
N ASP A 143 14.15 -19.81 -2.01
CA ASP A 143 14.99 -19.04 -2.93
C ASP A 143 14.83 -17.53 -2.72
N VAL A 144 15.76 -16.73 -3.25
CA VAL A 144 15.86 -15.29 -3.06
C VAL A 144 14.55 -14.57 -3.45
N SER A 145 13.96 -14.95 -4.60
CA SER A 145 12.75 -14.30 -5.11
C SER A 145 11.55 -14.51 -4.17
N ASN A 146 11.35 -15.75 -3.72
CA ASN A 146 10.26 -16.10 -2.80
C ASN A 146 10.46 -15.48 -1.42
N SER A 147 11.70 -15.41 -0.94
CA SER A 147 12.04 -14.76 0.33
C SER A 147 11.73 -13.26 0.29
N ILE A 148 12.07 -12.57 -0.80
CA ILE A 148 11.73 -11.15 -0.99
C ILE A 148 10.22 -10.95 -0.99
N ASN A 149 9.47 -11.74 -1.76
CA ASN A 149 8.01 -11.63 -1.82
C ASN A 149 7.39 -11.82 -0.43
N LYS A 150 7.79 -12.86 0.31
CA LYS A 150 7.29 -13.11 1.67
C LYS A 150 7.61 -11.97 2.63
N VAL A 151 8.86 -11.50 2.67
CA VAL A 151 9.26 -10.40 3.56
C VAL A 151 8.48 -9.12 3.24
N VAL A 152 8.33 -8.77 1.98
CA VAL A 152 7.63 -7.55 1.57
C VAL A 152 6.16 -7.63 1.93
N PHE A 153 5.45 -8.66 1.47
CA PHE A 153 3.98 -8.71 1.65
C PHE A 153 3.56 -9.00 3.09
N ILE A 154 4.20 -9.98 3.75
CA ILE A 154 3.89 -10.32 5.15
C ILE A 154 4.31 -9.16 6.07
N GLY A 155 5.49 -8.55 5.81
CA GLY A 155 5.97 -7.41 6.57
C GLY A 155 5.05 -6.19 6.45
N LEU A 156 4.58 -5.87 5.23
CA LEU A 156 3.62 -4.79 5.03
C LEU A 156 2.28 -5.08 5.70
N ALA A 157 1.77 -6.30 5.61
CA ALA A 157 0.53 -6.70 6.28
C ALA A 157 0.66 -6.57 7.81
N ALA A 158 1.79 -7.01 8.38
CA ALA A 158 2.07 -6.88 9.80
C ALA A 158 2.17 -5.42 10.29
N LEU A 159 2.68 -4.51 9.46
CA LEU A 159 2.79 -3.08 9.78
C LEU A 159 1.49 -2.31 9.56
N THR A 160 0.62 -2.78 8.68
CA THR A 160 -0.62 -2.08 8.33
C THR A 160 -1.59 -2.00 9.51
N LEU A 161 -1.76 -3.10 10.26
CA LEU A 161 -2.71 -3.16 11.38
C LEU A 161 -2.37 -2.18 12.50
N PRO A 162 -1.13 -2.14 13.04
CA PRO A 162 -0.77 -1.16 14.06
C PRO A 162 -0.81 0.29 13.53
N HIS A 163 -0.50 0.51 12.24
CA HIS A 163 -0.58 1.83 11.64
C HIS A 163 -2.03 2.36 11.61
N ILE A 164 -2.97 1.58 11.11
CA ILE A 164 -4.40 1.96 11.09
C ILE A 164 -4.93 2.17 12.50
N THR A 165 -4.55 1.31 13.45
CA THR A 165 -4.98 1.43 14.85
C THR A 165 -4.45 2.73 15.48
N LEU A 166 -3.20 3.08 15.23
CA LEU A 166 -2.60 4.31 15.74
C LEU A 166 -3.27 5.55 15.13
N GLU A 167 -3.50 5.56 13.83
CA GLU A 167 -4.19 6.64 13.12
C GLU A 167 -5.59 6.87 13.69
N TYR A 168 -6.38 5.79 13.86
CA TYR A 168 -7.71 5.86 14.49
C TYR A 168 -7.69 6.42 15.92
N ILE A 169 -6.69 6.03 16.74
CA ILE A 169 -6.55 6.54 18.11
C ILE A 169 -6.20 8.03 18.10
N LEU A 170 -5.35 8.48 17.18
CA LEU A 170 -4.95 9.89 17.06
C LEU A 170 -6.10 10.76 16.58
N GLU A 171 -6.84 10.34 15.57
CA GLU A 171 -8.04 11.04 15.08
C GLU A 171 -9.08 11.22 16.21
N LYS A 172 -9.37 10.16 16.95
CA LYS A 172 -10.32 10.20 18.07
C LYS A 172 -9.87 11.14 19.20
N LYS A 173 -8.56 11.32 19.41
CA LYS A 173 -8.04 12.29 20.40
C LYS A 173 -8.10 13.74 19.90
N ALA A 174 -8.10 13.96 18.60
CA ALA A 174 -8.20 15.30 18.02
C ALA A 174 -9.65 15.84 18.01
N GLU A 175 -10.65 14.96 18.16
CA GLU A 175 -12.08 15.33 18.23
C GLU A 175 -12.55 15.68 19.66
N ILE A 176 -11.72 15.44 20.69
CA ILE A 176 -11.99 15.76 22.11
C ILE A 176 -11.25 17.03 22.50
#